data_6e975ad92351885d659c386cc0c7a601
#
_entry.id   6e975ad92351885d659c386cc0c7a601
#
_cell.length_a   1.000
_cell.length_b   1.000
_cell.length_c   1.000
_cell.angle_alpha   90.00
_cell.angle_beta   90.00
_cell.angle_gamma   90.00
#
_symmetry.space_group_name_H-M   'P 1'
#
loop_
_entity.id
_entity.type
_entity.pdbx_description
1 polymer ?
#
loop_
_entity_poly.entity_id
_entity_poly.type
_entity_poly.pdbx_seq_one_letter_code
_entity_poly.pdbx_strand_id
1 'polypeptide(L)'
;MNSNSRVGQEATTNPWERFAEIDPYLYIFTDMKRADPKVFWESGEQVVHAELLPLLHAYCLRPLLSLELGSGIGRLVFPLARHFHRVVGVDIAKKMVHRAKSIACDNGIDNVSFISVSDPEDLLERAGKFTASCDLIYSLLVFQHIAEFSTIEAYLHVIRVLLHERGVAYLQFDSRPQDFGYHVKTRLPDFLLPRFWRRGIRRIRRSPADIEACIRRAGMEIVAEHSPHTAYHRYILRLPRPIGDNK
;
A
#
# COMPACT_ATOMS: atom_id res chain seq x y z
N MET A 1 30.38 7.82 -41.27
CA MET A 1 29.77 8.89 -40.47
C MET A 1 28.35 8.48 -40.22
N ASN A 2 28.08 7.81 -39.14
CA ASN A 2 26.75 7.42 -38.71
C ASN A 2 26.57 7.92 -37.26
N SER A 3 25.92 9.08 -37.14
CA SER A 3 25.49 9.66 -35.87
C SER A 3 24.19 8.99 -35.45
N ASN A 4 24.29 7.93 -34.67
CA ASN A 4 23.13 7.40 -33.95
C ASN A 4 22.83 8.33 -32.77
N SER A 5 21.84 9.17 -32.95
CA SER A 5 21.19 9.95 -31.91
C SER A 5 20.54 8.97 -30.93
N ARG A 6 21.13 8.82 -29.75
CA ARG A 6 20.47 8.25 -28.58
C ARG A 6 19.35 9.21 -28.18
N VAL A 7 18.12 8.89 -28.59
CA VAL A 7 16.92 9.46 -27.99
C VAL A 7 16.93 9.02 -26.54
N GLY A 8 17.21 9.97 -25.64
CA GLY A 8 17.14 9.73 -24.21
C GLY A 8 15.73 9.28 -23.84
N GLN A 9 15.60 8.09 -23.28
CA GLN A 9 14.45 7.71 -22.49
C GLN A 9 14.42 8.67 -21.30
N GLU A 10 13.57 9.67 -21.35
CA GLU A 10 13.15 10.39 -20.16
C GLU A 10 12.59 9.34 -19.20
N ALA A 11 13.34 9.04 -18.15
CA ALA A 11 12.87 8.22 -17.06
C ALA A 11 11.58 8.90 -16.56
N THR A 12 10.44 8.24 -16.76
CA THR A 12 9.13 8.71 -16.30
C THR A 12 9.22 8.88 -14.79
N THR A 13 9.44 10.11 -14.35
CA THR A 13 9.57 10.46 -12.93
C THR A 13 8.33 9.97 -12.22
N ASN A 14 8.52 9.15 -11.19
CA ASN A 14 7.45 8.64 -10.33
C ASN A 14 6.57 9.82 -9.87
N PRO A 15 5.28 9.86 -10.21
CA PRO A 15 4.41 10.99 -9.88
C PRO A 15 4.32 11.27 -8.38
N TRP A 16 4.52 10.26 -7.54
CA TRP A 16 4.49 10.39 -6.08
C TRP A 16 5.65 11.20 -5.51
N GLU A 17 6.81 11.25 -6.20
CA GLU A 17 7.91 12.17 -5.85
C GLU A 17 7.48 13.63 -5.96
N ARG A 18 6.75 13.98 -7.02
CA ARG A 18 6.19 15.31 -7.22
C ARG A 18 5.09 15.63 -6.21
N PHE A 19 4.26 14.65 -5.89
CA PHE A 19 3.17 14.83 -4.93
C PHE A 19 3.69 15.07 -3.51
N ALA A 20 4.81 14.43 -3.16
CA ALA A 20 5.50 14.68 -1.89
C ALA A 20 5.97 16.14 -1.73
N GLU A 21 6.33 16.81 -2.83
CA GLU A 21 6.73 18.23 -2.81
C GLU A 21 5.55 19.18 -2.74
N ILE A 22 4.47 18.87 -3.47
CA ILE A 22 3.32 19.77 -3.58
C ILE A 22 2.54 19.79 -2.27
N ASP A 23 2.08 18.62 -1.82
CA ASP A 23 1.26 18.47 -0.62
C ASP A 23 1.11 16.99 -0.24
N PRO A 24 2.00 16.44 0.59
CA PRO A 24 1.93 15.03 0.97
C PRO A 24 0.65 14.65 1.71
N TYR A 25 0.08 15.56 2.49
CA TYR A 25 -1.14 15.30 3.27
C TYR A 25 -2.32 15.02 2.35
N LEU A 26 -2.53 15.88 1.34
CA LEU A 26 -3.64 15.77 0.41
C LEU A 26 -3.50 14.56 -0.52
N TYR A 27 -2.27 14.21 -0.95
CA TYR A 27 -2.07 13.12 -1.89
C TYR A 27 -2.08 11.74 -1.23
N ILE A 28 -1.64 11.63 0.03
CA ILE A 28 -1.72 10.38 0.79
C ILE A 28 -3.17 10.12 1.22
N PHE A 29 -3.90 11.15 1.65
CA PHE A 29 -5.29 11.02 2.08
C PHE A 29 -6.21 11.84 1.17
N THR A 30 -6.49 11.29 -0.01
CA THR A 30 -7.24 11.95 -1.08
C THR A 30 -8.72 12.22 -0.76
N ASP A 31 -9.23 11.73 0.36
CA ASP A 31 -10.61 12.00 0.81
C ASP A 31 -10.73 13.38 1.49
N MET A 32 -9.60 14.03 1.83
CA MET A 32 -9.60 15.41 2.29
C MET A 32 -9.89 16.38 1.13
N LYS A 33 -10.74 17.35 1.39
CA LYS A 33 -11.01 18.44 0.44
C LYS A 33 -9.90 19.50 0.41
N ARG A 34 -9.20 19.68 1.52
CA ARG A 34 -8.07 20.59 1.70
C ARG A 34 -7.03 19.92 2.60
N ALA A 35 -5.75 20.27 2.41
CA ALA A 35 -4.69 19.85 3.29
C ALA A 35 -4.91 20.39 4.70
N ASP A 36 -5.09 19.50 5.65
CA ASP A 36 -5.17 19.79 7.07
C ASP A 36 -4.34 18.73 7.82
N PRO A 37 -3.14 19.11 8.32
CA PRO A 37 -2.28 18.17 9.04
C PRO A 37 -2.96 17.52 10.25
N LYS A 38 -3.82 18.26 10.98
CA LYS A 38 -4.52 17.72 12.14
C LYS A 38 -5.49 16.61 11.72
N VAL A 39 -6.36 16.90 10.74
CA VAL A 39 -7.30 15.91 10.18
C VAL A 39 -6.57 14.71 9.60
N PHE A 40 -5.43 14.93 8.94
CA PHE A 40 -4.60 13.85 8.39
C PHE A 40 -4.13 12.88 9.48
N TRP A 41 -3.54 13.37 10.56
CA TRP A 41 -3.04 12.52 11.65
C TRP A 41 -4.17 11.86 12.42
N GLU A 42 -5.23 12.60 12.73
CA GLU A 42 -6.43 12.05 13.39
C GLU A 42 -7.07 10.92 12.56
N SER A 43 -7.10 11.07 11.22
CA SER A 43 -7.60 10.00 10.35
C SER A 43 -6.74 8.73 10.40
N GLY A 44 -5.43 8.88 10.60
CA GLY A 44 -4.51 7.74 10.80
C GLY A 44 -4.82 6.99 12.09
N GLU A 45 -5.00 7.73 13.19
CA GLU A 45 -5.42 7.18 14.48
C GLU A 45 -6.73 6.41 14.35
N GLN A 46 -7.74 7.02 13.74
CA GLN A 46 -9.06 6.39 13.55
C GLN A 46 -8.96 5.08 12.76
N VAL A 47 -8.20 5.06 11.65
CA VAL A 47 -8.04 3.84 10.85
C VAL A 47 -7.32 2.75 11.64
N VAL A 48 -6.25 3.09 12.36
CA VAL A 48 -5.53 2.11 13.18
C VAL A 48 -6.47 1.50 14.23
N HIS A 49 -7.21 2.33 14.98
CA HIS A 49 -8.13 1.86 16.00
C HIS A 49 -9.32 1.07 15.44
N ALA A 50 -9.91 1.52 14.34
CA ALA A 50 -11.11 0.90 13.78
C ALA A 50 -10.85 -0.33 12.93
N GLU A 51 -9.68 -0.42 12.28
CA GLU A 51 -9.42 -1.45 11.28
C GLU A 51 -8.23 -2.36 11.63
N LEU A 52 -7.08 -1.80 12.07
CA LEU A 52 -5.86 -2.59 12.25
C LEU A 52 -5.78 -3.27 13.63
N LEU A 53 -6.12 -2.58 14.71
CA LEU A 53 -6.10 -3.18 16.05
C LEU A 53 -7.09 -4.34 16.22
N PRO A 54 -8.32 -4.30 15.67
CA PRO A 54 -9.22 -5.45 15.71
C PRO A 54 -8.62 -6.72 15.07
N LEU A 55 -7.75 -6.60 14.06
CA LEU A 55 -7.08 -7.73 13.44
C LEU A 55 -6.14 -8.47 14.41
N LEU A 56 -5.46 -7.74 15.30
CA LEU A 56 -4.58 -8.36 16.32
C LEU A 56 -5.37 -9.31 17.21
N HIS A 57 -6.55 -8.91 17.63
CA HIS A 57 -7.41 -9.74 18.47
C HIS A 57 -8.08 -10.87 17.67
N ALA A 58 -8.70 -10.53 16.52
CA ALA A 58 -9.43 -11.49 15.72
C ALA A 58 -8.57 -12.64 15.18
N TYR A 59 -7.30 -12.36 14.90
CA TYR A 59 -6.35 -13.34 14.34
C TYR A 59 -5.26 -13.77 15.31
N CYS A 60 -5.35 -13.36 16.59
CA CYS A 60 -4.37 -13.67 17.64
C CYS A 60 -2.94 -13.35 17.21
N LEU A 61 -2.73 -12.18 16.58
CA LEU A 61 -1.42 -11.77 16.08
C LEU A 61 -0.50 -11.39 17.24
N ARG A 62 0.78 -11.71 17.09
CA ARG A 62 1.81 -11.17 17.98
C ARG A 62 2.14 -9.74 17.51
N PRO A 63 2.18 -8.75 18.38
CA PRO A 63 2.50 -7.38 17.98
C PRO A 63 4.03 -7.15 17.90
N LEU A 64 4.75 -8.04 17.18
CA LEU A 64 6.21 -7.95 17.07
C LEU A 64 6.66 -7.10 15.90
N LEU A 65 6.24 -7.47 14.68
CA LEU A 65 6.65 -6.78 13.46
C LEU A 65 5.46 -6.53 12.54
N SER A 66 5.29 -5.27 12.17
CA SER A 66 4.34 -4.87 11.13
C SER A 66 5.05 -4.16 9.98
N LEU A 67 4.52 -4.30 8.76
CA LEU A 67 5.03 -3.64 7.56
C LEU A 67 3.89 -2.98 6.77
N GLU A 68 4.03 -1.69 6.46
CA GLU A 68 3.12 -0.94 5.59
C GLU A 68 3.71 -0.78 4.20
N LEU A 69 2.98 -1.18 3.16
CA LEU A 69 3.29 -0.86 1.76
C LEU A 69 2.57 0.42 1.35
N GLY A 70 3.35 1.42 0.85
CA GLY A 70 2.85 2.74 0.52
C GLY A 70 2.61 3.60 1.76
N SER A 71 3.59 3.64 2.66
CA SER A 71 3.47 4.31 3.96
C SER A 71 3.39 5.85 3.87
N GLY A 72 3.78 6.42 2.74
CA GLY A 72 3.87 7.87 2.60
C GLY A 72 4.76 8.49 3.68
N ILE A 73 4.24 9.51 4.35
CA ILE A 73 4.92 10.18 5.47
C ILE A 73 4.62 9.53 6.84
N GLY A 74 4.02 8.33 6.87
CA GLY A 74 3.82 7.55 8.11
C GLY A 74 2.47 7.72 8.79
N ARG A 75 1.41 8.10 8.04
CA ARG A 75 0.06 8.34 8.58
C ARG A 75 -0.47 7.20 9.46
N LEU A 76 -0.24 5.96 9.07
CA LEU A 76 -0.66 4.77 9.82
C LEU A 76 0.51 4.15 10.60
N VAL A 77 1.76 4.30 10.13
CA VAL A 77 2.96 3.77 10.80
C VAL A 77 3.08 4.31 12.23
N PHE A 78 2.96 5.64 12.41
CA PHE A 78 3.17 6.23 13.73
C PHE A 78 2.13 5.84 14.77
N PRO A 79 0.82 5.89 14.50
CA PRO A 79 -0.14 5.41 15.49
C PRO A 79 0.00 3.91 15.76
N LEU A 80 0.29 3.08 14.73
CA LEU A 80 0.48 1.65 14.91
C LEU A 80 1.75 1.30 15.71
N ALA A 81 2.79 2.14 15.64
CA ALA A 81 4.04 1.94 16.39
C ALA A 81 3.84 1.89 17.92
N ARG A 82 2.75 2.47 18.43
CA ARG A 82 2.41 2.36 19.87
C ARG A 82 1.92 0.97 20.28
N HIS A 83 1.61 0.11 19.31
CA HIS A 83 1.03 -1.21 19.52
C HIS A 83 1.91 -2.35 19.02
N PHE A 84 3.01 -2.05 18.33
CA PHE A 84 3.95 -3.04 17.81
C PHE A 84 5.36 -2.79 18.37
N HIS A 85 6.10 -3.87 18.55
CA HIS A 85 7.52 -3.75 18.91
C HIS A 85 8.32 -3.04 17.82
N ARG A 86 7.98 -3.28 16.54
CA ARG A 86 8.58 -2.62 15.38
C ARG A 86 7.58 -2.45 14.25
N VAL A 87 7.61 -1.27 13.60
CA VAL A 87 6.85 -1.00 12.38
C VAL A 87 7.78 -0.53 11.27
N VAL A 88 7.62 -1.10 10.08
CA VAL A 88 8.39 -0.75 8.88
C VAL A 88 7.47 -0.11 7.86
N GLY A 89 7.72 1.14 7.50
CA GLY A 89 7.06 1.80 6.39
C GLY A 89 7.86 1.64 5.11
N VAL A 90 7.20 1.28 4.02
CA VAL A 90 7.80 1.16 2.69
C VAL A 90 7.08 2.08 1.72
N ASP A 91 7.81 2.86 0.93
CA ASP A 91 7.22 3.72 -0.09
C ASP A 91 8.12 3.83 -1.33
N ILE A 92 7.51 4.06 -2.49
CA ILE A 92 8.24 4.25 -3.75
C ILE A 92 8.76 5.69 -3.91
N ALA A 93 8.24 6.64 -3.15
CA ALA A 93 8.66 8.04 -3.17
C ALA A 93 9.75 8.29 -2.11
N LYS A 94 10.98 8.51 -2.55
CA LYS A 94 12.13 8.80 -1.67
C LYS A 94 11.88 10.02 -0.77
N LYS A 95 11.21 11.04 -1.29
CA LYS A 95 10.88 12.26 -0.55
C LYS A 95 9.86 12.00 0.56
N MET A 96 8.88 11.12 0.34
CA MET A 96 7.96 10.68 1.40
C MET A 96 8.73 9.98 2.51
N VAL A 97 9.59 9.01 2.15
CA VAL A 97 10.42 8.26 3.11
C VAL A 97 11.36 9.19 3.89
N HIS A 98 11.99 10.16 3.22
CA HIS A 98 12.85 11.14 3.89
C HIS A 98 12.07 11.95 4.92
N ARG A 99 10.91 12.45 4.54
CA ARG A 99 10.03 13.22 5.44
C ARG A 99 9.51 12.38 6.61
N ALA A 100 9.14 11.12 6.37
CA ALA A 100 8.74 10.20 7.44
C ALA A 100 9.85 9.96 8.45
N LYS A 101 11.11 9.80 7.99
CA LYS A 101 12.28 9.68 8.86
C LYS A 101 12.52 10.91 9.71
N SER A 102 12.41 12.12 9.13
CA SER A 102 12.51 13.36 9.89
C SER A 102 11.42 13.45 10.97
N ILE A 103 10.16 13.16 10.63
CA ILE A 103 9.06 13.16 11.60
C ILE A 103 9.32 12.18 12.74
N ALA A 104 9.81 10.97 12.44
CA ALA A 104 10.16 9.98 13.47
C ALA A 104 11.25 10.51 14.41
N CYS A 105 12.32 11.07 13.85
CA CYS A 105 13.43 11.66 14.62
C CYS A 105 12.95 12.82 15.49
N ASP A 106 12.21 13.77 14.94
CA ASP A 106 11.75 14.97 15.63
C ASP A 106 10.79 14.65 16.79
N ASN A 107 10.09 13.50 16.71
CA ASN A 107 9.17 13.04 17.76
C ASN A 107 9.74 11.92 18.65
N GLY A 108 11.00 11.55 18.49
CA GLY A 108 11.65 10.53 19.31
C GLY A 108 11.05 9.13 19.17
N ILE A 109 10.52 8.79 17.98
CA ILE A 109 9.91 7.48 17.71
C ILE A 109 11.00 6.56 17.15
N ASP A 110 11.49 5.63 17.95
CA ASP A 110 12.67 4.79 17.68
C ASP A 110 12.33 3.38 17.15
N ASN A 111 11.11 2.92 17.37
CA ASN A 111 10.64 1.60 16.94
C ASN A 111 10.06 1.59 15.52
N VAL A 112 10.26 2.65 14.74
CA VAL A 112 9.86 2.71 13.32
C VAL A 112 11.07 2.75 12.40
N SER A 113 10.93 2.24 11.20
CA SER A 113 11.92 2.40 10.14
C SER A 113 11.24 2.58 8.79
N PHE A 114 11.88 3.36 7.89
CA PHE A 114 11.32 3.64 6.57
C PHE A 114 12.29 3.24 5.48
N ILE A 115 11.80 2.53 4.45
CA ILE A 115 12.56 2.00 3.32
C ILE A 115 11.97 2.58 2.03
N SER A 116 12.80 3.18 1.20
CA SER A 116 12.40 3.56 -0.16
C SER A 116 12.72 2.40 -1.10
N VAL A 117 11.78 2.05 -1.97
CA VAL A 117 11.91 0.97 -2.95
C VAL A 117 11.47 1.46 -4.33
N SER A 118 12.00 0.86 -5.41
CA SER A 118 11.59 1.17 -6.78
C SER A 118 10.46 0.27 -7.28
N ASP A 119 10.44 -0.97 -6.86
CA ASP A 119 9.59 -2.04 -7.37
C ASP A 119 9.53 -3.23 -6.37
N PRO A 120 8.77 -4.30 -6.68
CA PRO A 120 8.67 -5.47 -5.80
C PRO A 120 10.00 -6.22 -5.59
N GLU A 121 10.89 -6.24 -6.57
CA GLU A 121 12.19 -6.93 -6.47
C GLU A 121 13.11 -6.19 -5.51
N ASP A 122 13.21 -4.87 -5.64
CA ASP A 122 13.95 -3.99 -4.71
C ASP A 122 13.36 -4.08 -3.29
N LEU A 123 12.03 -4.24 -3.16
CA LEU A 123 11.41 -4.50 -1.87
C LEU A 123 11.90 -5.82 -1.26
N LEU A 124 11.93 -6.89 -2.03
CA LEU A 124 12.39 -8.19 -1.55
C LEU A 124 13.86 -8.13 -1.12
N GLU A 125 14.71 -7.45 -1.87
CA GLU A 125 16.14 -7.27 -1.55
C GLU A 125 16.28 -6.50 -0.22
N ARG A 126 15.64 -5.34 -0.09
CA ARG A 126 15.80 -4.46 1.10
C ARG A 126 15.10 -4.96 2.34
N ALA A 127 13.96 -5.63 2.18
CA ALA A 127 13.16 -6.17 3.28
C ALA A 127 13.40 -7.66 3.53
N GLY A 128 14.26 -8.34 2.78
CA GLY A 128 14.53 -9.78 2.88
C GLY A 128 14.94 -10.25 4.26
N LYS A 129 15.58 -9.39 5.06
CA LYS A 129 15.88 -9.66 6.47
C LYS A 129 14.64 -9.89 7.36
N PHE A 130 13.46 -9.55 6.87
CA PHE A 130 12.17 -9.77 7.53
C PHE A 130 11.42 -10.99 6.97
N THR A 131 12.08 -11.85 6.18
CA THR A 131 11.48 -13.10 5.66
C THR A 131 10.81 -13.88 6.78
N ALA A 132 9.56 -14.29 6.54
CA ALA A 132 8.73 -15.05 7.47
C ALA A 132 8.59 -14.45 8.89
N SER A 133 8.69 -13.12 9.00
CA SER A 133 8.75 -12.43 10.30
C SER A 133 7.61 -11.44 10.54
N CYS A 134 6.93 -10.95 9.49
CA CYS A 134 5.89 -9.95 9.65
C CYS A 134 4.59 -10.59 10.19
N ASP A 135 4.12 -10.13 11.34
CA ASP A 135 2.86 -10.56 11.91
C ASP A 135 1.67 -9.85 11.25
N LEU A 136 1.87 -8.60 10.81
CA LEU A 136 0.89 -7.84 10.02
C LEU A 136 1.58 -7.13 8.86
N ILE A 137 1.12 -7.39 7.63
CA ILE A 137 1.47 -6.59 6.46
C ILE A 137 0.18 -5.89 5.99
N TYR A 138 0.23 -4.58 5.81
CA TYR A 138 -0.96 -3.86 5.37
C TYR A 138 -0.65 -2.84 4.28
N SER A 139 -1.67 -2.56 3.47
CA SER A 139 -1.58 -1.56 2.41
C SER A 139 -2.96 -0.97 2.13
N LEU A 140 -3.13 0.29 2.46
CA LEU A 140 -4.38 1.01 2.26
C LEU A 140 -4.16 2.19 1.30
N LEU A 141 -5.09 2.38 0.37
CA LEU A 141 -5.06 3.43 -0.65
C LEU A 141 -3.89 3.34 -1.66
N VAL A 142 -3.27 2.17 -1.84
CA VAL A 142 -2.09 1.98 -2.70
C VAL A 142 -2.38 1.12 -3.92
N PHE A 143 -2.85 -0.12 -3.75
CA PHE A 143 -3.06 -1.08 -4.85
C PHE A 143 -4.03 -0.58 -5.93
N GLN A 144 -4.90 0.33 -5.57
CA GLN A 144 -5.81 1.02 -6.52
C GLN A 144 -5.08 1.97 -7.49
N HIS A 145 -3.80 2.26 -7.29
CA HIS A 145 -2.99 3.11 -8.18
C HIS A 145 -1.99 2.31 -9.02
N ILE A 146 -1.80 1.04 -8.75
CA ILE A 146 -0.92 0.15 -9.52
C ILE A 146 -1.66 -0.29 -10.78
N ALA A 147 -1.13 0.04 -11.98
CA ALA A 147 -1.85 -0.21 -13.22
C ALA A 147 -1.91 -1.70 -13.59
N GLU A 148 -0.79 -2.39 -13.50
CA GLU A 148 -0.64 -3.74 -14.01
C GLU A 148 -0.89 -4.81 -12.93
N PHE A 149 -1.68 -5.83 -13.28
CA PHE A 149 -1.88 -6.98 -12.40
C PHE A 149 -0.60 -7.76 -12.11
N SER A 150 0.32 -7.84 -13.08
CA SER A 150 1.63 -8.47 -12.90
C SER A 150 2.43 -7.82 -11.77
N THR A 151 2.39 -6.49 -11.65
CA THR A 151 3.04 -5.76 -10.55
C THR A 151 2.34 -6.04 -9.21
N ILE A 152 1.00 -6.12 -9.20
CA ILE A 152 0.25 -6.49 -7.99
C ILE A 152 0.63 -7.91 -7.55
N GLU A 153 0.67 -8.85 -8.49
CA GLU A 153 1.03 -10.25 -8.22
C GLU A 153 2.47 -10.37 -7.69
N ALA A 154 3.40 -9.60 -8.24
CA ALA A 154 4.77 -9.53 -7.73
C ALA A 154 4.82 -9.01 -6.27
N TYR A 155 4.06 -7.94 -5.94
CA TYR A 155 3.94 -7.51 -4.54
C TYR A 155 3.32 -8.57 -3.64
N LEU A 156 2.30 -9.29 -4.10
CA LEU A 156 1.69 -10.38 -3.33
C LEU A 156 2.69 -11.52 -3.07
N HIS A 157 3.56 -11.85 -4.04
CA HIS A 157 4.65 -12.81 -3.83
C HIS A 157 5.63 -12.34 -2.77
N VAL A 158 6.02 -11.05 -2.78
CA VAL A 158 6.89 -10.50 -1.73
C VAL A 158 6.20 -10.52 -0.37
N ILE A 159 4.94 -10.12 -0.30
CA ILE A 159 4.12 -10.21 0.94
C ILE A 159 4.14 -11.64 1.47
N ARG A 160 3.92 -12.63 0.60
CA ARG A 160 3.95 -14.06 0.97
C ARG A 160 5.29 -14.48 1.57
N VAL A 161 6.41 -13.98 1.03
CA VAL A 161 7.76 -14.28 1.55
C VAL A 161 8.02 -13.64 2.91
N LEU A 162 7.53 -12.41 3.11
CA LEU A 162 7.79 -11.65 4.35
C LEU A 162 6.84 -12.03 5.49
N LEU A 163 5.65 -12.55 5.16
CA LEU A 163 4.61 -12.85 6.13
C LEU A 163 5.01 -14.02 7.03
N HIS A 164 4.84 -13.86 8.34
CA HIS A 164 4.97 -14.96 9.29
C HIS A 164 3.87 -16.01 9.07
N GLU A 165 4.11 -17.27 9.36
CA GLU A 165 3.14 -18.38 9.16
C GLU A 165 1.75 -18.14 9.79
N ARG A 166 1.72 -17.40 10.92
CA ARG A 166 0.48 -17.00 11.63
C ARG A 166 0.06 -15.57 11.34
N GLY A 167 0.83 -14.85 10.52
CA GLY A 167 0.55 -13.48 10.18
C GLY A 167 -0.62 -13.32 9.23
N VAL A 168 -1.08 -12.07 9.07
CA VAL A 168 -2.08 -11.69 8.10
C VAL A 168 -1.61 -10.54 7.23
N ALA A 169 -2.05 -10.51 5.97
CA ALA A 169 -1.94 -9.34 5.13
C ALA A 169 -3.32 -8.69 4.97
N TYR A 170 -3.41 -7.36 5.14
CA TYR A 170 -4.61 -6.55 5.04
C TYR A 170 -4.49 -5.55 3.90
N LEU A 171 -5.14 -5.84 2.77
CA LEU A 171 -4.94 -5.13 1.52
C LEU A 171 -6.23 -4.51 1.00
N GLN A 172 -6.16 -3.24 0.57
CA GLN A 172 -7.30 -2.52 0.01
C GLN A 172 -7.21 -2.38 -1.50
N PHE A 173 -8.35 -2.59 -2.16
CA PHE A 173 -8.58 -2.36 -3.58
C PHE A 173 -9.82 -1.49 -3.82
N ASP A 174 -9.92 -0.89 -4.99
CA ASP A 174 -11.17 -0.25 -5.46
C ASP A 174 -11.90 -1.25 -6.36
N SER A 175 -12.98 -1.83 -5.85
CA SER A 175 -13.76 -2.85 -6.57
C SER A 175 -15.13 -2.33 -7.03
N ARG A 176 -15.32 -1.01 -7.06
CA ARG A 176 -16.54 -0.41 -7.62
C ARG A 176 -16.76 -0.85 -9.05
N PRO A 177 -18.01 -1.02 -9.49
CA PRO A 177 -18.32 -1.34 -10.88
C PRO A 177 -17.69 -0.34 -11.85
N GLN A 178 -17.18 -0.84 -12.97
CA GLN A 178 -16.68 -0.02 -14.07
C GLN A 178 -17.87 0.42 -14.94
N ASP A 179 -18.59 1.44 -14.49
CA ASP A 179 -19.72 2.01 -15.21
C ASP A 179 -19.30 2.79 -16.48
N PHE A 180 -20.27 3.14 -17.31
CA PHE A 180 -20.04 3.90 -18.54
C PHE A 180 -19.27 5.20 -18.28
N GLY A 181 -19.60 5.93 -17.22
CA GLY A 181 -18.93 7.17 -16.85
C GLY A 181 -17.44 6.95 -16.50
N TYR A 182 -17.11 5.83 -15.86
CA TYR A 182 -15.72 5.43 -15.60
C TYR A 182 -14.96 5.19 -16.92
N HIS A 183 -15.55 4.42 -17.85
CA HIS A 183 -14.92 4.12 -19.13
C HIS A 183 -14.71 5.38 -19.98
N VAL A 184 -15.66 6.31 -20.02
CA VAL A 184 -15.51 7.60 -20.70
C VAL A 184 -14.34 8.39 -20.11
N LYS A 185 -14.32 8.58 -18.78
CA LYS A 185 -13.27 9.35 -18.11
C LYS A 185 -11.87 8.73 -18.26
N THR A 186 -11.77 7.40 -18.28
CA THR A 186 -10.47 6.73 -18.45
C THR A 186 -9.86 6.86 -19.84
N ARG A 187 -10.68 7.20 -20.85
CA ARG A 187 -10.26 7.43 -22.25
C ARG A 187 -9.95 8.89 -22.57
N LEU A 188 -10.41 9.83 -21.74
CA LEU A 188 -10.16 11.25 -21.96
C LEU A 188 -8.70 11.61 -21.68
N PRO A 189 -8.13 12.59 -22.40
CA PRO A 189 -6.83 13.17 -22.09
C PRO A 189 -6.82 13.83 -20.71
N ASP A 190 -5.69 13.72 -20.01
CA ASP A 190 -5.54 14.20 -18.61
C ASP A 190 -5.85 15.68 -18.42
N PHE A 191 -5.60 16.53 -19.45
CA PHE A 191 -5.87 17.96 -19.36
C PHE A 191 -7.36 18.32 -19.31
N LEU A 192 -8.23 17.42 -19.78
CA LEU A 192 -9.70 17.56 -19.71
C LEU A 192 -10.27 16.99 -18.40
N LEU A 193 -9.45 16.35 -17.58
CA LEU A 193 -9.89 15.67 -16.36
C LEU A 193 -9.61 16.49 -15.12
N PRO A 194 -10.52 16.47 -14.13
CA PRO A 194 -10.20 16.92 -12.78
C PRO A 194 -8.96 16.20 -12.23
N ARG A 195 -8.20 16.87 -11.36
CA ARG A 195 -6.91 16.41 -10.83
C ARG A 195 -6.91 14.94 -10.39
N PHE A 196 -7.91 14.52 -9.60
CA PHE A 196 -7.99 13.14 -9.06
C PHE A 196 -8.44 12.08 -10.07
N TRP A 197 -8.73 12.47 -11.32
CA TRP A 197 -9.02 11.55 -12.41
C TRP A 197 -7.85 11.38 -13.38
N ARG A 198 -6.78 12.12 -13.20
CA ARG A 198 -5.59 12.06 -14.06
C ARG A 198 -4.79 10.78 -13.79
N ARG A 199 -4.05 10.34 -14.81
CA ARG A 199 -3.17 9.17 -14.71
C ARG A 199 -2.20 9.32 -13.53
N GLY A 200 -1.92 8.23 -12.84
CA GLY A 200 -1.07 8.19 -11.65
C GLY A 200 -1.76 8.56 -10.34
N ILE A 201 -2.89 9.30 -10.36
CA ILE A 201 -3.66 9.63 -9.13
C ILE A 201 -4.99 8.89 -9.09
N ARG A 202 -5.64 8.71 -10.26
CA ARG A 202 -6.96 8.09 -10.31
C ARG A 202 -6.93 6.68 -9.74
N ARG A 203 -7.99 6.34 -9.05
CA ARG A 203 -8.21 4.97 -8.57
C ARG A 203 -8.60 4.06 -9.73
N ILE A 204 -7.93 2.95 -9.86
CA ILE A 204 -8.20 1.93 -10.87
C ILE A 204 -9.17 0.94 -10.27
N ARG A 205 -10.35 0.86 -10.87
CA ARG A 205 -11.39 -0.08 -10.45
C ARG A 205 -11.13 -1.46 -11.04
N ARG A 206 -11.24 -2.50 -10.21
CA ARG A 206 -11.05 -3.90 -10.61
C ARG A 206 -12.21 -4.75 -10.14
N SER A 207 -12.57 -5.77 -10.92
CA SER A 207 -13.60 -6.71 -10.47
C SER A 207 -13.07 -7.53 -9.27
N PRO A 208 -13.92 -7.88 -8.28
CA PRO A 208 -13.53 -8.79 -7.21
C PRO A 208 -12.96 -10.10 -7.74
N ALA A 209 -13.56 -10.68 -8.77
CA ALA A 209 -13.11 -11.93 -9.36
C ALA A 209 -11.66 -11.87 -9.89
N ASP A 210 -11.26 -10.76 -10.53
CA ASP A 210 -9.90 -10.58 -11.03
C ASP A 210 -8.89 -10.38 -9.88
N ILE A 211 -9.30 -9.64 -8.83
CA ILE A 211 -8.48 -9.44 -7.63
C ILE A 211 -8.25 -10.80 -6.93
N GLU A 212 -9.29 -11.56 -6.70
CA GLU A 212 -9.22 -12.87 -6.05
C GLU A 212 -8.42 -13.88 -6.88
N ALA A 213 -8.58 -13.87 -8.22
CA ALA A 213 -7.77 -14.70 -9.09
C ALA A 213 -6.27 -14.35 -8.98
N CYS A 214 -5.93 -13.06 -8.90
CA CYS A 214 -4.57 -12.58 -8.69
C CYS A 214 -4.01 -13.05 -7.34
N ILE A 215 -4.78 -12.92 -6.25
CA ILE A 215 -4.41 -13.38 -4.90
C ILE A 215 -4.14 -14.89 -4.88
N ARG A 216 -5.03 -15.68 -5.50
CA ARG A 216 -4.88 -17.15 -5.59
C ARG A 216 -3.64 -17.55 -6.41
N ARG A 217 -3.34 -16.87 -7.54
CA ARG A 217 -2.12 -17.14 -8.33
C ARG A 217 -0.85 -16.84 -7.54
N ALA A 218 -0.87 -15.82 -6.70
CA ALA A 218 0.25 -15.51 -5.81
C ALA A 218 0.42 -16.55 -4.66
N GLY A 219 -0.48 -17.55 -4.57
CA GLY A 219 -0.42 -18.59 -3.56
C GLY A 219 -0.81 -18.12 -2.16
N MET A 220 -1.73 -17.16 -2.07
CA MET A 220 -2.29 -16.67 -0.80
C MET A 220 -3.76 -17.07 -0.66
N GLU A 221 -4.21 -17.25 0.57
CA GLU A 221 -5.58 -17.59 0.94
C GLU A 221 -6.34 -16.36 1.43
N ILE A 222 -7.56 -16.15 0.91
CA ILE A 222 -8.48 -15.13 1.40
C ILE A 222 -9.25 -15.71 2.58
N VAL A 223 -9.07 -15.14 3.77
CA VAL A 223 -9.75 -15.61 4.99
C VAL A 223 -10.96 -14.75 5.36
N ALA A 224 -10.98 -13.51 4.92
CA ALA A 224 -12.13 -12.62 5.04
C ALA A 224 -12.03 -11.44 4.05
N GLU A 225 -13.17 -10.81 3.82
CA GLU A 225 -13.26 -9.57 3.05
C GLU A 225 -14.22 -8.58 3.73
N HIS A 226 -13.98 -7.29 3.51
CA HIS A 226 -14.82 -6.21 4.03
C HIS A 226 -15.15 -5.21 2.92
N SER A 227 -16.38 -4.69 2.93
CA SER A 227 -16.87 -3.67 2.01
C SER A 227 -16.68 -4.03 0.54
N PRO A 228 -17.12 -5.22 0.07
CA PRO A 228 -17.03 -5.60 -1.34
C PRO A 228 -17.79 -4.60 -2.22
N HIS A 229 -17.36 -4.48 -3.49
CA HIS A 229 -17.94 -3.58 -4.49
C HIS A 229 -17.87 -2.07 -4.13
N THR A 230 -16.96 -1.69 -3.24
CA THR A 230 -16.71 -0.30 -2.86
C THR A 230 -15.30 0.17 -3.25
N ALA A 231 -15.03 1.47 -3.04
CA ALA A 231 -13.68 2.04 -3.18
C ALA A 231 -12.72 1.58 -2.06
N TYR A 232 -13.25 0.89 -1.06
CA TYR A 232 -12.54 0.46 0.15
C TYR A 232 -12.73 -1.02 0.41
N HIS A 233 -12.74 -1.82 -0.67
CA HIS A 233 -12.82 -3.27 -0.56
C HIS A 233 -11.50 -3.81 0.00
N ARG A 234 -11.57 -4.47 1.13
CA ARG A 234 -10.42 -4.96 1.88
C ARG A 234 -10.43 -6.49 1.93
N TYR A 235 -9.26 -7.07 1.70
CA TYR A 235 -9.02 -8.51 1.81
C TYR A 235 -8.09 -8.78 2.97
N ILE A 236 -8.42 -9.80 3.76
CA ILE A 236 -7.54 -10.36 4.78
C ILE A 236 -7.01 -11.66 4.23
N LEU A 237 -5.68 -11.74 4.12
CA LEU A 237 -4.99 -12.85 3.47
C LEU A 237 -4.08 -13.55 4.48
N ARG A 238 -3.90 -14.87 4.27
CA ARG A 238 -2.93 -15.70 5.00
C ARG A 238 -2.10 -16.53 4.05
N LEU A 239 -1.04 -17.11 4.60
CA LEU A 239 -0.36 -18.23 3.95
C LEU A 239 -1.27 -19.46 4.00
N PRO A 240 -1.33 -20.29 2.94
CA PRO A 240 -2.04 -21.55 2.96
C PRO A 240 -1.49 -22.43 4.09
N ARG A 241 -2.38 -23.03 4.86
CA ARG A 241 -1.95 -23.98 5.88
C ARG A 241 -1.47 -25.28 5.23
N PRO A 242 -0.41 -25.92 5.74
CA PRO A 242 -0.05 -27.25 5.31
C PRO A 242 -1.25 -28.20 5.48
N ILE A 243 -1.50 -29.04 4.48
CA ILE A 243 -2.53 -30.06 4.55
C ILE A 243 -2.11 -31.06 5.65
N GLY A 244 -2.70 -30.97 6.83
CA GLY A 244 -2.40 -31.90 7.94
C GLY A 244 -2.53 -31.34 9.36
N ASP A 245 -2.58 -30.04 9.58
CA ASP A 245 -2.71 -29.43 10.91
C ASP A 245 -4.16 -29.08 11.28
N ASN A 246 -5.02 -30.09 11.31
CA ASN A 246 -6.30 -30.03 12.03
C ASN A 246 -6.07 -30.49 13.47
N LYS A 247 -5.51 -29.66 14.33
CA LYS A 247 -5.59 -29.84 15.78
C LYS A 247 -5.96 -28.51 16.43
#